data_8c07813458876bb24cd5b275c7caf950
#
_entry.id   8c07813458876bb24cd5b275c7caf950
#
_cell.length_a   1.000
_cell.length_b   1.000
_cell.length_c   1.000
_cell.angle_alpha   90.00
_cell.angle_beta   90.00
_cell.angle_gamma   90.00
#
_symmetry.space_group_name_H-M   'P 1'
#
loop_
_entity.id
_entity.type
_entity.pdbx_description
1 polymer ?
#
loop_
_entity_poly.entity_id
_entity_poly.type
_entity_poly.pdbx_seq_one_letter_code
_entity_poly.pdbx_strand_id
1 'polypeptide(L)'
;MDTTPLQPGLEEVRALAAQPSIRRVPVKRELFADRITTIEAMRALRAASNHCFLLESAEADQRWGRYSFLGFNPTLEITCLNGQLSIRRNVEGGEPSRETRQVEHPGETIRQIITENKSAKVEGFPTFTGGLVGYFSYDYLKYAEPTLRRPGLDREDFLDVDLMLFDQVICFDNYRQKIILITGVRTDDVEGSYAQAQAKLDEIEGLLTGPARYEFAPLRLKEPLTPQFSTEEFCEKVKTAKRHIFEGDIFQVVPSNPRTAKAEGSLFDTYRVLRGQNPSPYMFYFTSEDVEIAGASPETLARLQDGRLFTYPLAGTRPRGATPEEDQALEAELLADEKERAEHDMLVDLGRNDLGRVSQLGSVAVEEYRNVLRFSRIMHIGSTVTGQLAEGKDAVDVMDSILPAGTLSGAPKLRACQIIQDLEGAKRGIYGGAIGYLDFTGNLDTCIGIRLVYKKNGRVCVQTGAGIVADSVPENEDRECYNKARAVMEALKTAEGGLA
;
A
#
# COMPACT_ATOMS: atom_id res chain seq x y z
N MET A 1 33.92 12.64 -15.96
CA MET A 1 33.12 13.14 -14.81
C MET A 1 33.60 12.34 -13.61
N ASP A 2 34.08 12.99 -12.55
CA ASP A 2 34.42 12.28 -11.31
C ASP A 2 33.14 11.67 -10.75
N THR A 3 33.00 10.37 -10.91
CA THR A 3 31.86 9.64 -10.37
C THR A 3 31.98 9.59 -8.86
N THR A 4 30.97 10.08 -8.15
CA THR A 4 30.89 9.94 -6.69
C THR A 4 31.06 8.48 -6.30
N PRO A 5 32.01 8.11 -5.42
CA PRO A 5 32.27 6.72 -5.08
C PRO A 5 31.05 6.07 -4.42
N LEU A 6 30.91 4.76 -4.61
CA LEU A 6 29.89 3.98 -3.92
C LEU A 6 30.11 3.96 -2.40
N GLN A 7 29.02 3.94 -1.65
CA GLN A 7 29.02 3.76 -0.21
C GLN A 7 28.10 2.58 0.15
N PRO A 8 28.57 1.61 0.97
CA PRO A 8 29.93 1.44 1.48
C PRO A 8 30.95 1.11 0.37
N GLY A 9 32.25 1.29 0.67
CA GLY A 9 33.33 0.91 -0.23
C GLY A 9 33.51 -0.60 -0.30
N LEU A 10 34.26 -1.10 -1.30
CA LEU A 10 34.40 -2.55 -1.57
C LEU A 10 34.89 -3.34 -0.36
N GLU A 11 35.85 -2.83 0.41
CA GLU A 11 36.37 -3.54 1.60
C GLU A 11 35.30 -3.72 2.69
N GLU A 12 34.48 -2.71 2.91
CA GLU A 12 33.37 -2.78 3.86
C GLU A 12 32.28 -3.73 3.36
N VAL A 13 32.00 -3.73 2.05
CA VAL A 13 31.07 -4.68 1.41
C VAL A 13 31.55 -6.12 1.62
N ARG A 14 32.86 -6.41 1.44
CA ARG A 14 33.45 -7.72 1.71
C ARG A 14 33.25 -8.17 3.15
N ALA A 15 33.44 -7.26 4.11
CA ALA A 15 33.26 -7.57 5.54
C ALA A 15 31.80 -7.91 5.86
N LEU A 16 30.84 -7.15 5.30
CA LEU A 16 29.40 -7.43 5.47
C LEU A 16 28.98 -8.71 4.77
N ALA A 17 29.52 -9.00 3.57
CA ALA A 17 29.23 -10.19 2.78
C ALA A 17 29.72 -11.48 3.42
N ALA A 18 30.68 -11.40 4.35
CA ALA A 18 31.19 -12.56 5.07
C ALA A 18 30.16 -13.20 6.05
N GLN A 19 29.04 -12.52 6.33
CA GLN A 19 27.97 -13.07 7.17
C GLN A 19 27.17 -14.15 6.42
N PRO A 20 27.08 -15.41 6.91
CA PRO A 20 26.51 -16.54 6.17
C PRO A 20 25.02 -16.37 5.79
N SER A 21 24.27 -15.59 6.56
CA SER A 21 22.84 -15.37 6.33
C SER A 21 22.55 -14.29 5.30
N ILE A 22 23.56 -13.47 4.93
CA ILE A 22 23.40 -12.35 4.00
C ILE A 22 23.63 -12.82 2.56
N ARG A 23 22.79 -12.37 1.65
CA ARG A 23 22.82 -12.67 0.21
C ARG A 23 23.13 -11.47 -0.64
N ARG A 24 22.96 -10.27 -0.08
CA ARG A 24 23.31 -9.00 -0.72
C ARG A 24 23.68 -7.91 0.29
N VAL A 25 24.47 -6.97 -0.16
CA VAL A 25 24.85 -5.78 0.60
C VAL A 25 24.40 -4.56 -0.19
N PRO A 26 23.59 -3.65 0.37
CA PRO A 26 23.16 -2.45 -0.34
C PRO A 26 24.33 -1.49 -0.52
N VAL A 27 24.43 -0.90 -1.69
CA VAL A 27 25.36 0.20 -2.00
C VAL A 27 24.59 1.38 -2.56
N LYS A 28 25.05 2.59 -2.28
CA LYS A 28 24.38 3.82 -2.69
C LYS A 28 25.33 4.83 -3.32
N ARG A 29 24.73 5.75 -4.08
CA ARG A 29 25.30 7.01 -4.53
C ARG A 29 24.34 8.14 -4.19
N GLU A 30 24.83 9.28 -3.72
CA GLU A 30 24.00 10.44 -3.41
C GLU A 30 24.19 11.54 -4.46
N LEU A 31 23.07 12.08 -4.94
CA LEU A 31 23.00 13.23 -5.85
C LEU A 31 22.24 14.38 -5.17
N PHE A 32 22.35 15.59 -5.70
CA PHE A 32 21.50 16.71 -5.26
C PHE A 32 20.09 16.62 -5.89
N ALA A 33 19.05 16.85 -5.09
CA ALA A 33 17.64 16.82 -5.52
C ALA A 33 17.16 18.22 -5.98
N ASP A 34 18.00 18.96 -6.71
CA ASP A 34 17.76 20.34 -7.12
C ASP A 34 17.31 20.49 -8.59
N ARG A 35 17.31 19.40 -9.35
CA ARG A 35 17.03 19.41 -10.80
C ARG A 35 15.83 18.59 -11.25
N ILE A 36 15.39 17.67 -10.44
CA ILE A 36 14.33 16.73 -10.84
C ILE A 36 13.38 16.46 -9.67
N THR A 37 12.09 16.40 -9.96
CA THR A 37 11.04 16.01 -9.02
C THR A 37 10.75 14.52 -9.12
N THR A 38 10.05 13.94 -8.13
CA THR A 38 9.58 12.55 -8.18
C THR A 38 8.68 12.28 -9.39
N ILE A 39 7.89 13.27 -9.82
CA ILE A 39 7.04 13.19 -11.02
C ILE A 39 7.88 13.08 -12.29
N GLU A 40 8.89 13.94 -12.45
CA GLU A 40 9.80 13.89 -13.61
C GLU A 40 10.68 12.63 -13.59
N ALA A 41 11.11 12.18 -12.41
CA ALA A 41 11.80 10.91 -12.26
C ALA A 41 10.91 9.75 -12.73
N MET A 42 9.63 9.70 -12.33
CA MET A 42 8.70 8.68 -12.80
C MET A 42 8.55 8.70 -14.34
N ARG A 43 8.49 9.88 -14.97
CA ARG A 43 8.45 9.99 -16.44
C ARG A 43 9.72 9.46 -17.10
N ALA A 44 10.88 9.68 -16.48
CA ALA A 44 12.15 9.12 -16.96
C ALA A 44 12.18 7.59 -16.84
N LEU A 45 11.79 7.04 -15.70
CA LEU A 45 11.77 5.60 -15.45
C LEU A 45 10.74 4.88 -16.33
N ARG A 46 9.57 5.49 -16.51
CA ARG A 46 8.52 4.92 -17.35
C ARG A 46 8.88 4.85 -18.85
N ALA A 47 9.83 5.70 -19.29
CA ALA A 47 10.40 5.59 -20.63
C ALA A 47 11.29 4.34 -20.81
N ALA A 48 11.82 3.81 -19.71
CA ALA A 48 12.70 2.63 -19.71
C ALA A 48 11.96 1.33 -19.33
N SER A 49 10.82 1.41 -18.59
CA SER A 49 10.14 0.23 -18.04
C SER A 49 8.63 0.42 -17.99
N ASN A 50 7.90 -0.65 -18.29
CA ASN A 50 6.44 -0.70 -18.10
C ASN A 50 6.05 -0.98 -16.65
N HIS A 51 6.96 -1.48 -15.85
CA HIS A 51 6.77 -1.86 -14.45
C HIS A 51 7.48 -0.86 -13.57
N CYS A 52 6.72 0.05 -12.98
CA CYS A 52 7.24 1.11 -12.12
C CYS A 52 6.38 1.29 -10.87
N PHE A 53 7.00 1.79 -9.82
CA PHE A 53 6.27 2.29 -8.65
C PHE A 53 6.79 3.63 -8.18
N LEU A 54 5.91 4.39 -7.53
CA LEU A 54 6.21 5.58 -6.75
C LEU A 54 5.45 5.48 -5.44
N LEU A 55 6.17 5.49 -4.33
CA LEU A 55 5.63 5.54 -2.97
C LEU A 55 6.10 6.82 -2.31
N GLU A 56 5.17 7.68 -1.91
CA GLU A 56 5.44 8.96 -1.27
C GLU A 56 4.61 9.10 0.01
N SER A 57 5.01 10.00 0.88
CA SER A 57 4.19 10.49 1.96
C SER A 57 4.08 12.00 1.87
N ALA A 58 2.88 12.52 2.04
CA ALA A 58 2.62 13.95 2.02
C ALA A 58 2.70 14.60 3.41
N GLU A 59 2.99 13.83 4.45
CA GLU A 59 3.14 14.38 5.80
C GLU A 59 4.50 15.08 5.93
N ALA A 60 4.46 16.30 6.47
CA ALA A 60 5.67 17.09 6.74
C ALA A 60 6.46 16.59 7.97
N ASP A 61 6.02 15.51 8.63
CA ASP A 61 6.69 14.95 9.79
C ASP A 61 7.91 14.11 9.34
N GLN A 62 9.02 14.27 10.08
CA GLN A 62 10.25 13.50 9.87
C GLN A 62 10.06 11.98 9.98
N ARG A 63 8.98 11.52 10.60
CA ARG A 63 8.65 10.09 10.74
C ARG A 63 8.08 9.46 9.48
N TRP A 64 7.28 10.20 8.70
CA TRP A 64 6.49 9.68 7.58
C TRP A 64 6.88 10.29 6.24
N GLY A 65 7.06 11.60 6.19
CA GLY A 65 7.27 12.37 4.95
C GLY A 65 8.71 12.50 4.49
N ARG A 66 9.68 11.87 5.16
CA ARG A 66 11.09 12.07 4.83
C ARG A 66 11.48 11.49 3.48
N TYR A 67 11.01 10.29 3.14
CA TYR A 67 11.45 9.56 1.96
C TYR A 67 10.34 9.38 0.95
N SER A 68 10.68 9.53 -0.33
CA SER A 68 9.89 9.04 -1.45
C SER A 68 10.70 7.99 -2.20
N PHE A 69 10.07 6.86 -2.54
CA PHE A 69 10.74 5.74 -3.18
C PHE A 69 10.18 5.50 -4.57
N LEU A 70 11.07 5.29 -5.54
CA LEU A 70 10.72 4.87 -6.90
C LEU A 70 11.54 3.63 -7.26
N GLY A 71 10.93 2.80 -8.10
CA GLY A 71 11.61 1.67 -8.72
C GLY A 71 11.07 1.40 -10.11
N PHE A 72 11.88 0.74 -10.89
CA PHE A 72 11.59 0.36 -12.27
C PHE A 72 12.35 -0.92 -12.62
N ASN A 73 11.97 -1.57 -13.72
CA ASN A 73 12.64 -2.75 -14.26
C ASN A 73 12.84 -3.86 -13.19
N PRO A 74 11.74 -4.41 -12.63
CA PRO A 74 11.84 -5.46 -11.63
C PRO A 74 12.49 -6.73 -12.22
N THR A 75 13.32 -7.38 -11.42
CA THR A 75 14.00 -8.62 -11.82
C THR A 75 13.10 -9.85 -11.77
N LEU A 76 12.02 -9.77 -11.00
CA LEU A 76 11.07 -10.85 -10.79
C LEU A 76 9.68 -10.26 -10.47
N GLU A 77 8.63 -10.95 -10.93
CA GLU A 77 7.24 -10.70 -10.56
C GLU A 77 6.58 -11.98 -10.05
N ILE A 78 5.89 -11.88 -8.93
CA ILE A 78 5.10 -12.95 -8.33
C ILE A 78 3.64 -12.54 -8.46
N THR A 79 2.86 -13.35 -9.16
CA THR A 79 1.41 -13.19 -9.22
C THR A 79 0.71 -14.44 -8.70
N CYS A 80 -0.44 -14.27 -8.06
CA CYS A 80 -1.27 -15.39 -7.63
C CYS A 80 -2.75 -15.08 -7.87
N LEU A 81 -3.45 -16.02 -8.46
CA LEU A 81 -4.90 -15.98 -8.63
C LEU A 81 -5.51 -17.33 -8.27
N ASN A 82 -6.35 -17.37 -7.24
CA ASN A 82 -7.02 -18.59 -6.79
C ASN A 82 -6.08 -19.79 -6.57
N GLY A 83 -4.88 -19.54 -6.04
CA GLY A 83 -3.84 -20.54 -5.81
C GLY A 83 -2.97 -20.86 -7.03
N GLN A 84 -3.31 -20.36 -8.22
CA GLN A 84 -2.43 -20.44 -9.37
C GLN A 84 -1.34 -19.38 -9.23
N LEU A 85 -0.18 -19.80 -8.74
CA LEU A 85 1.01 -18.96 -8.56
C LEU A 85 1.82 -18.92 -9.86
N SER A 86 2.25 -17.74 -10.27
CA SER A 86 3.19 -17.53 -11.36
C SER A 86 4.37 -16.71 -10.90
N ILE A 87 5.58 -17.15 -11.24
CA ILE A 87 6.83 -16.42 -11.04
C ILE A 87 7.39 -16.11 -12.42
N ARG A 88 7.50 -14.85 -12.75
CA ARG A 88 8.11 -14.36 -13.98
C ARG A 88 9.47 -13.73 -13.64
N ARG A 89 10.54 -14.22 -14.25
CA ARG A 89 11.88 -13.64 -14.12
C ARG A 89 12.25 -12.92 -15.41
N ASN A 90 13.18 -11.96 -15.32
CA ASN A 90 13.54 -11.07 -16.43
C ASN A 90 12.28 -10.40 -17.01
N VAL A 91 11.54 -9.72 -16.14
CA VAL A 91 10.24 -9.12 -16.45
C VAL A 91 10.32 -8.17 -17.62
N GLU A 92 11.42 -7.40 -17.68
CA GLU A 92 11.78 -6.53 -18.81
C GLU A 92 13.23 -6.78 -19.22
N GLY A 93 13.45 -7.12 -20.47
CA GLY A 93 14.78 -7.41 -21.00
C GLY A 93 15.25 -8.86 -20.80
N GLY A 94 15.95 -9.39 -21.80
CA GLY A 94 16.37 -10.79 -21.83
C GLY A 94 15.26 -11.78 -22.23
N GLU A 95 15.55 -13.08 -22.14
CA GLU A 95 14.52 -14.11 -22.36
C GLU A 95 13.68 -14.25 -21.07
N PRO A 96 12.37 -13.90 -21.09
CA PRO A 96 11.51 -14.05 -19.94
C PRO A 96 11.29 -15.54 -19.63
N SER A 97 11.52 -15.94 -18.41
CA SER A 97 11.11 -17.27 -17.93
C SER A 97 9.87 -17.14 -17.05
N ARG A 98 8.93 -18.06 -17.22
CA ARG A 98 7.71 -18.13 -16.44
C ARG A 98 7.53 -19.52 -15.87
N GLU A 99 7.46 -19.60 -14.56
CA GLU A 99 7.08 -20.80 -13.81
C GLU A 99 5.67 -20.62 -13.27
N THR A 100 4.80 -21.60 -13.48
CA THR A 100 3.44 -21.58 -12.95
C THR A 100 3.17 -22.87 -12.19
N ARG A 101 2.60 -22.76 -10.98
CA ARG A 101 2.24 -23.91 -10.16
C ARG A 101 1.01 -23.64 -9.29
N GLN A 102 0.29 -24.70 -8.94
CA GLN A 102 -0.79 -24.60 -7.96
C GLN A 102 -0.19 -24.63 -6.56
N VAL A 103 -0.62 -23.71 -5.72
CA VAL A 103 -0.21 -23.61 -4.31
C VAL A 103 -1.42 -23.48 -3.40
N GLU A 104 -1.32 -23.98 -2.20
CA GLU A 104 -2.33 -23.77 -1.15
C GLU A 104 -2.21 -22.34 -0.57
N HIS A 105 -0.98 -21.83 -0.47
CA HIS A 105 -0.65 -20.54 0.09
C HIS A 105 0.56 -19.90 -0.63
N PRO A 106 0.44 -18.69 -1.21
CA PRO A 106 1.54 -18.05 -1.92
C PRO A 106 2.67 -17.56 -0.99
N GLY A 107 2.41 -17.43 0.30
CA GLY A 107 3.33 -16.89 1.29
C GLY A 107 4.66 -17.68 1.40
N GLU A 108 4.65 -19.00 1.20
CA GLU A 108 5.87 -19.80 1.21
C GLU A 108 6.86 -19.37 0.13
N THR A 109 6.33 -19.09 -1.07
CA THR A 109 7.16 -18.59 -2.18
C THR A 109 7.69 -17.19 -1.91
N ILE A 110 6.87 -16.32 -1.32
CA ILE A 110 7.27 -14.97 -0.93
C ILE A 110 8.41 -15.03 0.09
N ARG A 111 8.29 -15.88 1.13
CA ARG A 111 9.34 -16.12 2.16
C ARG A 111 10.64 -16.61 1.54
N GLN A 112 10.54 -17.57 0.63
CA GLN A 112 11.72 -18.11 -0.08
C GLN A 112 12.44 -16.99 -0.83
N ILE A 113 11.73 -16.18 -1.61
CA ILE A 113 12.31 -15.09 -2.41
C ILE A 113 12.97 -14.03 -1.52
N ILE A 114 12.33 -13.64 -0.40
CA ILE A 114 12.94 -12.71 0.56
C ILE A 114 14.21 -13.30 1.16
N THR A 115 14.19 -14.57 1.53
CA THR A 115 15.35 -15.26 2.11
C THR A 115 16.52 -15.36 1.12
N GLU A 116 16.26 -15.68 -0.15
CA GLU A 116 17.24 -15.74 -1.24
C GLU A 116 17.84 -14.36 -1.58
N ASN A 117 17.20 -13.28 -1.11
CA ASN A 117 17.62 -11.89 -1.32
C ASN A 117 17.96 -11.16 -0.02
N LYS A 118 18.08 -11.87 1.10
CA LYS A 118 18.31 -11.26 2.42
C LYS A 118 19.49 -10.28 2.40
N SER A 119 19.22 -9.03 2.81
CA SER A 119 20.18 -7.92 2.76
C SER A 119 20.80 -7.62 4.12
N ALA A 120 22.05 -7.17 4.09
CA ALA A 120 22.67 -6.56 5.25
C ALA A 120 21.99 -5.22 5.57
N LYS A 121 21.90 -4.89 6.87
CA LYS A 121 21.56 -3.55 7.33
C LYS A 121 22.83 -2.73 7.36
N VAL A 122 22.78 -1.55 6.74
CA VAL A 122 23.89 -0.60 6.71
C VAL A 122 23.43 0.74 7.27
N GLU A 123 24.16 1.27 8.23
CA GLU A 123 23.82 2.56 8.84
C GLU A 123 23.83 3.70 7.80
N GLY A 124 22.93 4.66 7.96
CA GLY A 124 22.83 5.82 7.04
C GLY A 124 22.14 5.52 5.71
N PHE A 125 21.50 4.35 5.57
CA PHE A 125 20.59 4.06 4.46
C PHE A 125 19.14 4.44 4.78
N PRO A 126 18.31 4.69 3.75
CA PRO A 126 16.86 4.82 3.92
C PRO A 126 16.24 3.52 4.46
N THR A 127 15.00 3.62 4.93
CA THR A 127 14.24 2.47 5.48
C THR A 127 13.96 1.36 4.46
N PHE A 128 13.95 1.68 3.17
CA PHE A 128 13.76 0.73 2.08
C PHE A 128 14.94 0.79 1.11
N THR A 129 15.63 -0.32 0.92
CA THR A 129 16.83 -0.44 0.06
C THR A 129 16.64 -1.46 -1.06
N GLY A 130 15.42 -1.98 -1.22
CA GLY A 130 15.00 -2.98 -2.19
C GLY A 130 14.15 -4.06 -1.54
N GLY A 131 13.35 -4.74 -2.34
CA GLY A 131 12.42 -5.74 -1.87
C GLY A 131 11.30 -6.01 -2.86
N LEU A 132 10.26 -6.64 -2.37
CA LEU A 132 9.01 -6.87 -3.08
C LEU A 132 8.09 -5.67 -2.88
N VAL A 133 7.65 -5.04 -3.96
CA VAL A 133 6.70 -3.92 -3.96
C VAL A 133 5.47 -4.30 -4.78
N GLY A 134 4.29 -3.95 -4.29
CA GLY A 134 3.04 -4.24 -4.97
C GLY A 134 1.87 -4.30 -4.02
N TYR A 135 1.00 -5.29 -4.21
CA TYR A 135 -0.19 -5.41 -3.39
C TYR A 135 -0.57 -6.86 -3.05
N PHE A 136 -1.27 -6.99 -1.91
CA PHE A 136 -2.12 -8.12 -1.56
C PHE A 136 -3.57 -7.65 -1.66
N SER A 137 -4.39 -8.33 -2.45
CA SER A 137 -5.81 -7.97 -2.54
C SER A 137 -6.55 -8.26 -1.22
N TYR A 138 -7.75 -7.70 -1.05
CA TYR A 138 -8.65 -8.10 0.03
C TYR A 138 -8.90 -9.61 0.02
N ASP A 139 -9.00 -10.19 -1.17
CA ASP A 139 -9.34 -11.61 -1.37
C ASP A 139 -8.19 -12.56 -1.05
N TYR A 140 -6.99 -12.04 -0.73
CA TYR A 140 -5.87 -12.80 -0.19
C TYR A 140 -6.22 -13.50 1.13
N LEU A 141 -7.15 -12.93 1.91
CA LEU A 141 -7.58 -13.50 3.20
C LEU A 141 -8.00 -14.97 3.11
N LYS A 142 -8.44 -15.46 1.95
CA LYS A 142 -8.82 -16.87 1.73
C LYS A 142 -7.65 -17.86 1.87
N TYR A 143 -6.41 -17.38 1.84
CA TYR A 143 -5.23 -18.21 2.06
C TYR A 143 -4.96 -18.41 3.55
N ALA A 144 -5.15 -17.37 4.36
CA ALA A 144 -5.09 -17.46 5.82
C ALA A 144 -6.36 -18.10 6.43
N GLU A 145 -7.53 -17.87 5.80
CA GLU A 145 -8.84 -18.35 6.28
C GLU A 145 -9.57 -19.13 5.17
N PRO A 146 -9.26 -20.42 4.98
CA PRO A 146 -9.80 -21.23 3.87
C PRO A 146 -11.32 -21.33 3.82
N THR A 147 -12.03 -21.12 4.94
CA THR A 147 -13.50 -21.08 5.02
C THR A 147 -14.14 -19.95 4.21
N LEU A 148 -13.32 -18.95 3.82
CA LEU A 148 -13.73 -17.81 2.99
C LEU A 148 -13.47 -18.05 1.49
N ARG A 149 -13.00 -19.22 1.09
CA ARG A 149 -12.85 -19.58 -0.32
C ARG A 149 -14.21 -19.75 -0.96
N ARG A 150 -14.57 -18.83 -1.86
CA ARG A 150 -15.83 -18.91 -2.64
C ARG A 150 -15.54 -18.86 -4.13
N PRO A 151 -15.66 -19.97 -4.86
CA PRO A 151 -15.54 -19.98 -6.32
C PRO A 151 -16.63 -19.13 -6.98
N GLY A 152 -16.30 -18.50 -8.12
CA GLY A 152 -17.27 -17.80 -8.97
C GLY A 152 -17.56 -16.34 -8.60
N LEU A 153 -16.92 -15.78 -7.57
CA LEU A 153 -17.04 -14.36 -7.26
C LEU A 153 -16.12 -13.47 -8.10
N ASP A 154 -15.14 -14.05 -8.79
CA ASP A 154 -14.18 -13.31 -9.62
C ASP A 154 -14.79 -12.99 -10.98
N ARG A 155 -14.89 -11.70 -11.29
CA ARG A 155 -15.45 -11.20 -12.56
C ARG A 155 -14.42 -10.53 -13.46
N GLU A 156 -13.23 -10.21 -12.93
CA GLU A 156 -12.22 -9.41 -13.61
C GLU A 156 -10.84 -10.09 -13.63
N ASP A 157 -10.72 -11.31 -13.14
CA ASP A 157 -9.45 -12.01 -12.92
C ASP A 157 -8.46 -11.15 -12.13
N PHE A 158 -8.96 -10.46 -11.09
CA PHE A 158 -8.15 -9.58 -10.26
C PHE A 158 -7.21 -10.43 -9.40
N LEU A 159 -5.90 -10.20 -9.54
CA LEU A 159 -4.88 -10.99 -8.85
C LEU A 159 -5.02 -10.88 -7.32
N ASP A 160 -4.89 -11.99 -6.63
CA ASP A 160 -4.87 -12.03 -5.15
C ASP A 160 -3.56 -11.43 -4.62
N VAL A 161 -2.48 -11.61 -5.37
CA VAL A 161 -1.13 -11.07 -5.10
C VAL A 161 -0.52 -10.62 -6.41
N ASP A 162 0.07 -9.43 -6.41
CA ASP A 162 0.96 -8.92 -7.46
C ASP A 162 2.12 -8.18 -6.77
N LEU A 163 3.28 -8.83 -6.74
CA LEU A 163 4.48 -8.34 -6.07
C LEU A 163 5.66 -8.41 -7.02
N MET A 164 6.33 -7.29 -7.22
CA MET A 164 7.51 -7.17 -8.07
C MET A 164 8.76 -6.95 -7.24
N LEU A 165 9.85 -7.65 -7.58
CA LEU A 165 11.12 -7.55 -6.90
C LEU A 165 11.98 -6.46 -7.55
N PHE A 166 12.21 -5.39 -6.79
CA PHE A 166 13.09 -4.30 -7.18
C PHE A 166 14.40 -4.37 -6.40
N ASP A 167 15.50 -4.52 -7.12
CA ASP A 167 16.86 -4.49 -6.57
C ASP A 167 17.56 -3.15 -6.88
N GLN A 168 16.87 -2.24 -7.53
CA GLN A 168 17.26 -0.87 -7.82
C GLN A 168 16.19 0.07 -7.27
N VAL A 169 16.58 0.97 -6.40
CA VAL A 169 15.69 1.93 -5.75
C VAL A 169 16.24 3.34 -5.88
N ILE A 170 15.37 4.27 -6.23
CA ILE A 170 15.65 5.69 -6.21
C ILE A 170 14.89 6.26 -5.01
N CYS A 171 15.63 6.82 -4.06
CA CYS A 171 15.08 7.41 -2.85
C CYS A 171 15.29 8.92 -2.86
N PHE A 172 14.23 9.70 -2.78
CA PHE A 172 14.30 11.13 -2.51
C PHE A 172 14.28 11.33 -0.99
N ASP A 173 15.37 11.82 -0.41
CA ASP A 173 15.42 12.31 0.97
C ASP A 173 14.96 13.78 0.98
N ASN A 174 13.67 13.98 1.21
CA ASN A 174 13.04 15.30 1.19
C ASN A 174 13.57 16.24 2.28
N TYR A 175 14.10 15.67 3.39
CA TYR A 175 14.69 16.44 4.47
C TYR A 175 16.10 16.94 4.13
N ARG A 176 16.94 16.06 3.55
CA ARG A 176 18.33 16.39 3.19
C ARG A 176 18.47 16.97 1.77
N GLN A 177 17.38 17.01 1.01
CA GLN A 177 17.36 17.44 -0.40
C GLN A 177 18.37 16.65 -1.25
N LYS A 178 18.33 15.32 -1.10
CA LYS A 178 19.20 14.38 -1.81
C LYS A 178 18.38 13.34 -2.56
N ILE A 179 18.92 12.90 -3.69
CA ILE A 179 18.50 11.68 -4.37
C ILE A 179 19.53 10.62 -4.02
N ILE A 180 19.07 9.50 -3.49
CA ILE A 180 19.91 8.36 -3.12
C ILE A 180 19.60 7.24 -4.09
N LEU A 181 20.54 6.92 -4.96
CA LEU A 181 20.46 5.78 -5.87
C LEU A 181 20.98 4.55 -5.14
N ILE A 182 20.23 3.46 -5.10
CA ILE A 182 20.53 2.27 -4.32
C ILE A 182 20.45 1.04 -5.21
N THR A 183 21.40 0.13 -5.06
CA THR A 183 21.34 -1.22 -5.62
C THR A 183 22.04 -2.21 -4.68
N GLY A 184 21.94 -3.53 -4.94
CA GLY A 184 22.54 -4.55 -4.11
C GLY A 184 23.73 -5.22 -4.76
N VAL A 185 24.81 -5.44 -3.98
CA VAL A 185 25.96 -6.29 -4.34
C VAL A 185 25.67 -7.72 -3.85
N ARG A 186 25.74 -8.70 -4.72
CA ARG A 186 25.55 -10.13 -4.39
C ARG A 186 26.75 -10.67 -3.64
N THR A 187 26.52 -11.51 -2.61
CA THR A 187 27.60 -12.07 -1.77
C THR A 187 28.28 -13.30 -2.37
N ASP A 188 27.70 -13.90 -3.41
CA ASP A 188 28.29 -15.02 -4.16
C ASP A 188 29.37 -14.59 -5.17
N ASP A 189 29.35 -13.32 -5.60
CA ASP A 189 30.37 -12.68 -6.45
C ASP A 189 30.49 -11.19 -6.07
N VAL A 190 31.22 -10.89 -5.00
CA VAL A 190 31.30 -9.54 -4.46
C VAL A 190 31.95 -8.57 -5.45
N GLU A 191 33.09 -8.94 -6.06
CA GLU A 191 33.84 -8.09 -6.96
C GLU A 191 33.08 -7.78 -8.25
N GLY A 192 32.58 -8.84 -8.92
CA GLY A 192 31.81 -8.69 -10.15
C GLY A 192 30.51 -7.92 -9.91
N SER A 193 29.78 -8.25 -8.83
CA SER A 193 28.55 -7.54 -8.47
C SER A 193 28.79 -6.09 -8.07
N TYR A 194 29.92 -5.76 -7.43
CA TYR A 194 30.26 -4.38 -7.08
C TYR A 194 30.51 -3.52 -8.33
N ALA A 195 31.25 -4.07 -9.30
CA ALA A 195 31.45 -3.40 -10.60
C ALA A 195 30.12 -3.23 -11.37
N GLN A 196 29.25 -4.26 -11.36
CA GLN A 196 27.91 -4.18 -11.94
C GLN A 196 27.03 -3.16 -11.23
N ALA A 197 27.11 -3.06 -9.89
CA ALA A 197 26.38 -2.07 -9.10
C ALA A 197 26.75 -0.64 -9.51
N GLN A 198 28.04 -0.39 -9.75
CA GLN A 198 28.48 0.92 -10.24
C GLN A 198 27.87 1.24 -11.61
N ALA A 199 27.93 0.30 -12.56
CA ALA A 199 27.35 0.49 -13.89
C ALA A 199 25.84 0.72 -13.86
N LYS A 200 25.11 -0.01 -12.99
CA LYS A 200 23.66 0.18 -12.78
C LYS A 200 23.35 1.58 -12.23
N LEU A 201 24.11 2.08 -11.27
CA LEU A 201 23.88 3.42 -10.72
C LEU A 201 24.24 4.51 -11.74
N ASP A 202 25.25 4.29 -12.60
CA ASP A 202 25.58 5.20 -13.73
C ASP A 202 24.41 5.24 -14.74
N GLU A 203 23.79 4.09 -15.04
CA GLU A 203 22.61 4.00 -15.88
C GLU A 203 21.41 4.76 -15.31
N ILE A 204 21.09 4.55 -14.02
CA ILE A 204 19.99 5.25 -13.35
C ILE A 204 20.22 6.77 -13.35
N GLU A 205 21.44 7.21 -13.04
CA GLU A 205 21.81 8.63 -13.09
C GLU A 205 21.61 9.17 -14.52
N GLY A 206 22.03 8.40 -15.54
CA GLY A 206 21.84 8.74 -16.94
C GLY A 206 20.38 8.85 -17.35
N LEU A 207 19.51 7.97 -16.87
CA LEU A 207 18.05 8.05 -17.09
C LEU A 207 17.44 9.30 -16.44
N LEU A 208 17.81 9.59 -15.21
CA LEU A 208 17.28 10.75 -14.49
C LEU A 208 17.71 12.09 -15.08
N THR A 209 18.96 12.17 -15.54
CA THR A 209 19.56 13.42 -16.09
C THR A 209 19.40 13.55 -17.60
N GLY A 210 19.10 12.45 -18.30
CA GLY A 210 18.89 12.41 -19.74
C GLY A 210 17.61 13.10 -20.19
N PRO A 211 17.43 13.31 -21.50
CA PRO A 211 16.25 14.00 -22.05
C PRO A 211 15.01 13.11 -22.21
N ALA A 212 15.17 11.79 -22.16
CA ALA A 212 14.05 10.86 -22.38
C ALA A 212 12.98 11.00 -21.28
N ARG A 213 11.73 11.23 -21.70
CA ARG A 213 10.56 11.29 -20.83
C ARG A 213 9.41 10.57 -21.49
N TYR A 214 8.74 9.71 -20.73
CA TYR A 214 7.52 9.08 -21.16
C TYR A 214 6.37 10.08 -21.13
N GLU A 215 5.63 10.14 -22.22
CA GLU A 215 4.41 10.93 -22.30
C GLU A 215 3.22 10.03 -21.99
N PHE A 216 2.64 10.20 -20.82
CA PHE A 216 1.44 9.46 -20.44
C PHE A 216 0.26 9.93 -21.29
N ALA A 217 -0.43 8.98 -21.94
CA ALA A 217 -1.64 9.31 -22.67
C ALA A 217 -2.71 9.83 -21.69
N PRO A 218 -3.35 10.98 -21.99
CA PRO A 218 -4.38 11.53 -21.13
C PRO A 218 -5.52 10.56 -20.86
N LEU A 219 -5.99 10.52 -19.62
CA LEU A 219 -7.17 9.73 -19.25
C LEU A 219 -8.41 10.24 -20.00
N ARG A 220 -9.21 9.31 -20.50
CA ARG A 220 -10.52 9.59 -21.12
C ARG A 220 -11.54 8.56 -20.66
N LEU A 221 -12.54 9.01 -19.94
CA LEU A 221 -13.70 8.19 -19.61
C LEU A 221 -14.60 8.07 -20.84
N LYS A 222 -15.02 6.85 -21.19
CA LYS A 222 -15.91 6.60 -22.33
C LYS A 222 -17.38 6.53 -21.92
N GLU A 223 -17.64 6.42 -20.64
CA GLU A 223 -18.96 6.35 -20.04
C GLU A 223 -18.90 6.93 -18.62
N PRO A 224 -20.00 7.40 -18.04
CA PRO A 224 -20.05 7.82 -16.65
C PRO A 224 -19.67 6.70 -15.69
N LEU A 225 -19.05 7.04 -14.55
CA LEU A 225 -18.81 6.11 -13.44
C LEU A 225 -20.15 5.64 -12.87
N THR A 226 -20.47 4.37 -13.05
CA THR A 226 -21.73 3.76 -12.64
C THR A 226 -21.51 2.86 -11.42
N PRO A 227 -22.26 3.02 -10.32
CA PRO A 227 -22.18 2.14 -9.17
C PRO A 227 -22.69 0.73 -9.51
N GLN A 228 -22.16 -0.29 -8.82
CA GLN A 228 -22.63 -1.67 -8.96
C GLN A 228 -24.05 -1.84 -8.42
N PHE A 229 -24.38 -1.16 -7.32
CA PHE A 229 -25.69 -1.17 -6.69
C PHE A 229 -26.31 0.22 -6.76
N SER A 230 -27.59 0.30 -7.13
CA SER A 230 -28.35 1.54 -6.97
C SER A 230 -28.48 1.94 -5.49
N THR A 231 -28.90 3.17 -5.23
CA THR A 231 -29.15 3.61 -3.85
C THR A 231 -30.13 2.71 -3.12
N GLU A 232 -31.23 2.29 -3.81
CA GLU A 232 -32.23 1.40 -3.25
C GLU A 232 -31.63 0.01 -2.92
N GLU A 233 -30.86 -0.57 -3.86
CA GLU A 233 -30.21 -1.85 -3.66
C GLU A 233 -29.16 -1.80 -2.52
N PHE A 234 -28.38 -0.72 -2.43
CA PHE A 234 -27.42 -0.57 -1.35
C PHE A 234 -28.11 -0.38 0.00
N CYS A 235 -29.19 0.40 0.07
CA CYS A 235 -30.01 0.55 1.27
C CYS A 235 -30.58 -0.81 1.76
N GLU A 236 -31.01 -1.70 0.86
CA GLU A 236 -31.45 -3.06 1.25
C GLU A 236 -30.30 -3.91 1.80
N LYS A 237 -29.07 -3.75 1.28
CA LYS A 237 -27.88 -4.41 1.84
C LYS A 237 -27.56 -3.88 3.23
N VAL A 238 -27.68 -2.57 3.47
CA VAL A 238 -27.53 -1.96 4.80
C VAL A 238 -28.58 -2.53 5.77
N LYS A 239 -29.85 -2.64 5.37
CA LYS A 239 -30.91 -3.26 6.20
C LYS A 239 -30.58 -4.72 6.54
N THR A 240 -30.06 -5.47 5.57
CA THR A 240 -29.62 -6.86 5.79
C THR A 240 -28.46 -6.94 6.76
N ALA A 241 -27.46 -6.04 6.64
CA ALA A 241 -26.35 -5.93 7.58
C ALA A 241 -26.83 -5.62 9.01
N LYS A 242 -27.76 -4.68 9.16
CA LYS A 242 -28.37 -4.33 10.45
C LYS A 242 -29.13 -5.52 11.08
N ARG A 243 -29.78 -6.37 10.25
CA ARG A 243 -30.41 -7.59 10.76
C ARG A 243 -29.39 -8.53 11.38
N HIS A 244 -28.21 -8.75 10.75
CA HIS A 244 -27.14 -9.55 11.32
C HIS A 244 -26.60 -8.98 12.64
N ILE A 245 -26.55 -7.63 12.76
CA ILE A 245 -26.19 -6.96 14.02
C ILE A 245 -27.26 -7.25 15.09
N PHE A 246 -28.53 -7.09 14.75
CA PHE A 246 -29.64 -7.33 15.68
C PHE A 246 -29.71 -8.79 16.13
N GLU A 247 -29.41 -9.75 15.24
CA GLU A 247 -29.36 -11.19 15.52
C GLU A 247 -28.13 -11.58 16.34
N GLY A 248 -27.17 -10.67 16.55
CA GLY A 248 -25.95 -10.90 17.35
C GLY A 248 -24.82 -11.58 16.60
N ASP A 249 -24.89 -11.67 15.27
CA ASP A 249 -23.83 -12.23 14.43
C ASP A 249 -22.55 -11.39 14.45
N ILE A 250 -22.71 -10.06 14.45
CA ILE A 250 -21.63 -9.06 14.33
C ILE A 250 -22.01 -7.79 15.09
N PHE A 251 -21.00 -6.96 15.42
CA PHE A 251 -21.20 -5.62 15.96
C PHE A 251 -21.14 -4.55 14.85
N GLN A 252 -20.30 -4.79 13.84
CA GLN A 252 -20.08 -3.89 12.71
C GLN A 252 -19.74 -4.70 11.45
N VAL A 253 -20.15 -4.20 10.28
CA VAL A 253 -19.71 -4.70 8.97
C VAL A 253 -19.58 -3.55 7.99
N VAL A 254 -18.63 -3.65 7.04
CA VAL A 254 -18.34 -2.59 6.08
C VAL A 254 -18.64 -3.06 4.65
N PRO A 255 -19.90 -3.06 4.19
CA PRO A 255 -20.23 -3.28 2.79
C PRO A 255 -19.73 -2.14 1.91
N SER A 256 -19.46 -2.44 0.64
CA SER A 256 -18.94 -1.47 -0.32
C SER A 256 -19.74 -1.44 -1.62
N ASN A 257 -19.57 -0.34 -2.37
CA ASN A 257 -20.22 -0.14 -3.66
C ASN A 257 -19.19 0.38 -4.69
N PRO A 258 -18.61 -0.50 -5.53
CA PRO A 258 -17.68 -0.08 -6.57
C PRO A 258 -18.40 0.70 -7.67
N ARG A 259 -17.71 1.74 -8.20
CA ARG A 259 -18.13 2.54 -9.35
C ARG A 259 -17.15 2.30 -10.49
N THR A 260 -17.62 1.91 -11.64
CA THR A 260 -16.79 1.56 -12.78
C THR A 260 -17.17 2.34 -14.04
N ALA A 261 -16.20 2.57 -14.90
CA ALA A 261 -16.38 3.12 -16.23
C ALA A 261 -15.34 2.55 -17.21
N LYS A 262 -15.69 2.45 -18.49
CA LYS A 262 -14.68 2.21 -19.54
C LYS A 262 -13.78 3.44 -19.66
N ALA A 263 -12.46 3.21 -19.78
CA ALA A 263 -11.49 4.28 -19.85
C ALA A 263 -10.29 3.91 -20.73
N GLU A 264 -9.72 4.92 -21.37
CA GLU A 264 -8.45 4.87 -22.08
C GLU A 264 -7.46 5.84 -21.46
N GLY A 265 -6.18 5.73 -21.82
CA GLY A 265 -5.12 6.58 -21.26
C GLY A 265 -4.62 6.08 -19.90
N SER A 266 -3.88 6.93 -19.19
CA SER A 266 -3.18 6.61 -17.96
C SER A 266 -3.80 7.29 -16.74
N LEU A 267 -3.65 6.68 -15.58
CA LEU A 267 -4.01 7.26 -14.28
C LEU A 267 -2.93 8.19 -13.71
N PHE A 268 -1.81 8.40 -14.40
CA PHE A 268 -0.71 9.19 -13.86
C PHE A 268 -1.10 10.64 -13.54
N ASP A 269 -1.86 11.29 -14.43
CA ASP A 269 -2.38 12.64 -14.14
C ASP A 269 -3.40 12.63 -13.00
N THR A 270 -4.19 11.58 -12.86
CA THR A 270 -5.08 11.40 -11.70
C THR A 270 -4.26 11.32 -10.40
N TYR A 271 -3.13 10.59 -10.42
CA TYR A 271 -2.20 10.56 -9.29
C TYR A 271 -1.66 11.96 -8.96
N ARG A 272 -1.25 12.75 -9.96
CA ARG A 272 -0.76 14.13 -9.78
C ARG A 272 -1.81 15.02 -9.13
N VAL A 273 -3.08 14.89 -9.54
CA VAL A 273 -4.20 15.62 -8.93
C VAL A 273 -4.42 15.19 -7.48
N LEU A 274 -4.49 13.89 -7.21
CA LEU A 274 -4.66 13.36 -5.84
C LEU A 274 -3.53 13.84 -4.92
N ARG A 275 -2.29 13.81 -5.40
CA ARG A 275 -1.11 14.28 -4.68
C ARG A 275 -1.22 15.74 -4.21
N GLY A 276 -1.81 16.59 -5.03
CA GLY A 276 -1.99 18.02 -4.73
C GLY A 276 -3.25 18.34 -3.93
N GLN A 277 -4.35 17.60 -4.16
CA GLN A 277 -5.64 17.92 -3.57
C GLN A 277 -5.96 17.12 -2.29
N ASN A 278 -5.45 15.91 -2.19
CA ASN A 278 -5.72 14.96 -1.10
C ASN A 278 -4.42 14.37 -0.54
N PRO A 279 -3.48 15.21 -0.05
CA PRO A 279 -2.24 14.72 0.54
C PRO A 279 -2.54 13.76 1.69
N SER A 280 -1.83 12.62 1.70
CA SER A 280 -2.05 11.51 2.64
C SER A 280 -0.72 10.89 3.06
N PRO A 281 -0.66 10.18 4.20
CA PRO A 281 0.55 9.48 4.64
C PRO A 281 1.10 8.50 3.63
N TYR A 282 0.22 7.88 2.85
CA TYR A 282 0.59 6.93 1.78
C TYR A 282 0.04 7.40 0.45
N MET A 283 0.91 7.97 -0.37
CA MET A 283 0.64 8.31 -1.75
C MET A 283 1.32 7.27 -2.63
N PHE A 284 0.60 6.66 -3.55
CA PHE A 284 1.16 5.61 -4.39
C PHE A 284 0.67 5.67 -5.84
N TYR A 285 1.60 5.37 -6.73
CA TYR A 285 1.37 5.07 -8.12
C TYR A 285 2.11 3.78 -8.47
N PHE A 286 1.44 2.85 -9.11
CA PHE A 286 1.97 1.53 -9.42
C PHE A 286 1.51 1.11 -10.80
N THR A 287 2.42 0.56 -11.62
CA THR A 287 2.08 -0.03 -12.91
C THR A 287 2.71 -1.40 -13.05
N SER A 288 1.90 -2.37 -13.44
CA SER A 288 2.34 -3.67 -13.94
C SER A 288 1.80 -3.91 -15.35
N GLU A 289 1.99 -5.09 -15.91
CA GLU A 289 1.41 -5.46 -17.20
C GLU A 289 -0.12 -5.47 -17.16
N ASP A 290 -0.68 -5.82 -16.01
CA ASP A 290 -2.10 -6.13 -15.82
C ASP A 290 -2.91 -4.96 -15.27
N VAL A 291 -2.30 -4.11 -14.45
CA VAL A 291 -3.00 -3.09 -13.71
C VAL A 291 -2.21 -1.79 -13.55
N GLU A 292 -2.91 -0.68 -13.56
CA GLU A 292 -2.41 0.64 -13.17
C GLU A 292 -3.21 1.14 -11.97
N ILE A 293 -2.54 1.61 -10.91
CA ILE A 293 -3.15 1.99 -9.65
C ILE A 293 -2.64 3.37 -9.24
N ALA A 294 -3.55 4.24 -8.81
CA ALA A 294 -3.24 5.55 -8.24
C ALA A 294 -4.07 5.77 -6.97
N GLY A 295 -3.44 6.22 -5.89
CA GLY A 295 -4.15 6.41 -4.64
C GLY A 295 -3.46 7.27 -3.61
N ALA A 296 -4.24 7.60 -2.57
CA ALA A 296 -3.87 8.46 -1.45
C ALA A 296 -4.49 7.91 -0.16
N SER A 297 -3.91 6.82 0.38
CA SER A 297 -4.44 6.18 1.58
C SER A 297 -4.03 6.93 2.85
N PRO A 298 -4.98 7.24 3.73
CA PRO A 298 -4.68 7.87 5.01
C PRO A 298 -4.27 6.85 6.09
N GLU A 299 -4.38 5.55 5.84
CA GLU A 299 -4.36 4.55 6.90
C GLU A 299 -3.31 3.47 6.68
N THR A 300 -2.43 3.30 7.67
CA THR A 300 -1.50 2.18 7.73
C THR A 300 -2.26 0.88 7.96
N LEU A 301 -1.97 -0.16 7.17
CA LEU A 301 -2.43 -1.50 7.48
C LEU A 301 -1.53 -2.13 8.54
N ALA A 302 -0.25 -2.27 8.21
CA ALA A 302 0.75 -2.86 9.09
C ALA A 302 2.14 -2.29 8.79
N ARG A 303 2.92 -2.08 9.84
CA ARG A 303 4.35 -1.79 9.74
C ARG A 303 5.13 -2.74 10.64
N LEU A 304 6.13 -3.37 10.08
CA LEU A 304 7.12 -4.17 10.80
C LEU A 304 8.49 -3.52 10.58
N GLN A 305 9.10 -3.06 11.64
CA GLN A 305 10.43 -2.47 11.57
C GLN A 305 11.31 -3.04 12.67
N ASP A 306 12.37 -3.73 12.27
CA ASP A 306 13.37 -4.28 13.18
C ASP A 306 12.77 -5.19 14.27
N GLY A 307 11.81 -6.02 13.85
CA GLY A 307 11.10 -6.95 14.72
C GLY A 307 9.99 -6.31 15.54
N ARG A 308 9.76 -5.00 15.42
CA ARG A 308 8.68 -4.29 16.10
C ARG A 308 7.52 -4.04 15.14
N LEU A 309 6.34 -4.38 15.59
CA LEU A 309 5.08 -4.24 14.87
C LEU A 309 4.36 -2.97 15.29
N PHE A 310 3.67 -2.35 14.33
CA PHE A 310 2.86 -1.16 14.56
C PHE A 310 1.57 -1.24 13.74
N THR A 311 0.48 -0.76 14.35
CA THR A 311 -0.73 -0.33 13.64
C THR A 311 -1.24 0.95 14.28
N TYR A 312 -1.94 1.77 13.50
CA TYR A 312 -2.35 3.11 13.91
C TYR A 312 -3.85 3.28 13.70
N PRO A 313 -4.70 2.74 14.59
CA PRO A 313 -6.13 2.91 14.53
C PRO A 313 -6.52 4.39 14.53
N LEU A 314 -7.33 4.78 13.53
CA LEU A 314 -7.87 6.14 13.37
C LEU A 314 -9.39 6.06 13.35
N ALA A 315 -10.06 6.88 14.16
CA ALA A 315 -11.51 7.04 14.15
C ALA A 315 -11.91 8.46 14.54
N GLY A 316 -13.17 8.78 14.36
CA GLY A 316 -13.68 10.11 14.64
C GLY A 316 -13.11 11.17 13.71
N THR A 317 -13.94 12.08 13.24
CA THR A 317 -13.49 13.14 12.34
C THR A 317 -14.17 14.45 12.69
N ARG A 318 -13.37 15.52 12.78
CA ARG A 318 -13.87 16.89 12.82
C ARG A 318 -13.08 17.73 11.81
N PRO A 319 -13.69 18.78 11.23
CA PRO A 319 -12.94 19.74 10.43
C PRO A 319 -11.94 20.50 11.30
N ARG A 320 -10.94 21.11 10.68
CA ARG A 320 -10.06 22.08 11.34
C ARG A 320 -10.82 23.38 11.62
N GLY A 321 -10.59 23.98 12.78
CA GLY A 321 -11.10 25.31 13.09
C GLY A 321 -10.46 26.41 12.24
N ALA A 322 -11.17 27.49 11.99
CA ALA A 322 -10.63 28.67 11.31
C ALA A 322 -9.68 29.48 12.22
N THR A 323 -9.82 29.34 13.54
CA THR A 323 -8.95 29.93 14.56
C THR A 323 -8.42 28.86 15.51
N PRO A 324 -7.33 29.13 16.26
CA PRO A 324 -6.82 28.19 17.26
C PRO A 324 -7.85 27.85 18.35
N GLU A 325 -8.70 28.80 18.74
CA GLU A 325 -9.75 28.62 19.75
C GLU A 325 -10.86 27.72 19.24
N GLU A 326 -11.28 27.89 17.99
CA GLU A 326 -12.26 27.02 17.32
C GLU A 326 -11.71 25.62 17.13
N ASP A 327 -10.42 25.48 16.76
CA ASP A 327 -9.74 24.20 16.62
C ASP A 327 -9.71 23.42 17.94
N GLN A 328 -9.43 24.11 19.06
CA GLN A 328 -9.47 23.53 20.42
C GLN A 328 -10.89 23.14 20.85
N ALA A 329 -11.90 23.94 20.48
CA ALA A 329 -13.29 23.61 20.78
C ALA A 329 -13.76 22.35 20.03
N LEU A 330 -13.42 22.22 18.75
CA LEU A 330 -13.72 21.03 17.93
C LEU A 330 -12.98 19.78 18.44
N GLU A 331 -11.74 19.94 18.91
CA GLU A 331 -10.99 18.86 19.56
C GLU A 331 -11.67 18.38 20.84
N ALA A 332 -12.08 19.33 21.69
CA ALA A 332 -12.78 19.01 22.94
C ALA A 332 -14.12 18.30 22.67
N GLU A 333 -14.86 18.76 21.66
CA GLU A 333 -16.09 18.11 21.20
C GLU A 333 -15.83 16.69 20.71
N LEU A 334 -14.81 16.49 19.87
CA LEU A 334 -14.44 15.17 19.33
C LEU A 334 -14.09 14.20 20.47
N LEU A 335 -13.29 14.63 21.43
CA LEU A 335 -12.89 13.80 22.57
C LEU A 335 -14.03 13.55 23.59
N ALA A 336 -15.07 14.38 23.60
CA ALA A 336 -16.25 14.21 24.44
C ALA A 336 -17.31 13.29 23.78
N ASP A 337 -17.25 13.10 22.47
CA ASP A 337 -18.23 12.29 21.74
C ASP A 337 -18.11 10.80 22.10
N GLU A 338 -19.12 10.27 22.81
CA GLU A 338 -19.11 8.88 23.29
C GLU A 338 -19.14 7.86 22.16
N LYS A 339 -19.83 8.17 21.06
CA LYS A 339 -19.93 7.28 19.90
C LYS A 339 -18.56 7.15 19.21
N GLU A 340 -17.91 8.29 18.93
CA GLU A 340 -16.59 8.31 18.27
C GLU A 340 -15.52 7.61 19.13
N ARG A 341 -15.57 7.79 20.47
CA ARG A 341 -14.68 7.08 21.39
C ARG A 341 -14.92 5.58 21.40
N ALA A 342 -16.19 5.15 21.44
CA ALA A 342 -16.53 3.73 21.45
C ALA A 342 -16.10 3.04 20.14
N GLU A 343 -16.28 3.69 19.00
CA GLU A 343 -15.80 3.22 17.71
C GLU A 343 -14.26 3.12 17.70
N HIS A 344 -13.58 4.17 18.18
CA HIS A 344 -12.12 4.17 18.27
C HIS A 344 -11.59 3.04 19.15
N ASP A 345 -12.18 2.83 20.34
CA ASP A 345 -11.78 1.75 21.24
C ASP A 345 -11.94 0.36 20.61
N MET A 346 -13.02 0.16 19.86
CA MET A 346 -13.23 -1.08 19.12
C MET A 346 -12.12 -1.29 18.09
N LEU A 347 -11.69 -0.26 17.36
CA LEU A 347 -10.59 -0.36 16.40
C LEU A 347 -9.23 -0.60 17.09
N VAL A 348 -8.99 0.01 18.25
CA VAL A 348 -7.79 -0.26 19.05
C VAL A 348 -7.77 -1.72 19.52
N ASP A 349 -8.88 -2.26 20.01
CA ASP A 349 -8.96 -3.65 20.43
C ASP A 349 -8.79 -4.61 19.25
N LEU A 350 -9.32 -4.27 18.10
CA LEU A 350 -9.12 -5.04 16.87
C LEU A 350 -7.64 -5.07 16.46
N GLY A 351 -6.98 -3.91 16.48
CA GLY A 351 -5.53 -3.82 16.22
C GLY A 351 -4.69 -4.62 17.23
N ARG A 352 -5.06 -4.58 18.51
CA ARG A 352 -4.42 -5.40 19.55
C ARG A 352 -4.60 -6.90 19.27
N ASN A 353 -5.79 -7.32 18.88
CA ASN A 353 -6.08 -8.71 18.53
C ASN A 353 -5.28 -9.16 17.30
N ASP A 354 -5.25 -8.35 16.25
CA ASP A 354 -4.54 -8.64 15.01
C ASP A 354 -3.03 -8.78 15.26
N LEU A 355 -2.41 -7.82 15.97
CA LEU A 355 -0.99 -7.91 16.34
C LEU A 355 -0.71 -9.06 17.32
N GLY A 356 -1.66 -9.35 18.23
CA GLY A 356 -1.51 -10.38 19.25
C GLY A 356 -1.29 -11.79 18.68
N ARG A 357 -1.81 -12.06 17.47
CA ARG A 357 -1.66 -13.36 16.78
C ARG A 357 -0.22 -13.64 16.33
N VAL A 358 0.60 -12.60 16.13
CA VAL A 358 1.97 -12.69 15.61
C VAL A 358 3.02 -12.10 16.54
N SER A 359 2.60 -11.56 17.67
CA SER A 359 3.50 -10.94 18.66
C SER A 359 3.89 -11.92 19.75
N GLN A 360 5.04 -11.67 20.39
CA GLN A 360 5.44 -12.32 21.62
C GLN A 360 4.37 -12.10 22.69
N LEU A 361 4.08 -13.13 23.47
CA LEU A 361 3.09 -13.06 24.52
C LEU A 361 3.42 -11.93 25.53
N GLY A 362 2.44 -11.05 25.78
CA GLY A 362 2.59 -9.92 26.69
C GLY A 362 3.33 -8.71 26.11
N SER A 363 3.74 -8.71 24.84
CA SER A 363 4.43 -7.58 24.21
C SER A 363 3.50 -6.56 23.56
N VAL A 364 2.22 -6.90 23.34
CA VAL A 364 1.26 -5.97 22.73
C VAL A 364 0.92 -4.86 23.70
N ALA A 365 1.13 -3.63 23.26
CA ALA A 365 0.89 -2.42 24.06
C ALA A 365 0.18 -1.33 23.24
N VAL A 366 -0.57 -0.48 23.93
CA VAL A 366 -1.09 0.78 23.38
C VAL A 366 -0.20 1.89 23.93
N GLU A 367 0.69 2.43 23.09
CA GLU A 367 1.68 3.43 23.53
C GLU A 367 1.11 4.84 23.54
N GLU A 368 0.31 5.15 22.54
CA GLU A 368 -0.44 6.39 22.44
C GLU A 368 -1.93 6.03 22.37
N TYR A 369 -2.74 6.64 23.16
CA TYR A 369 -4.16 6.30 23.25
C TYR A 369 -5.04 7.54 23.18
N ARG A 370 -5.91 7.57 22.15
CA ARG A 370 -6.87 8.65 21.90
C ARG A 370 -6.22 10.04 21.74
N ASN A 371 -5.05 10.11 21.10
CA ASN A 371 -4.43 11.37 20.74
C ASN A 371 -5.17 12.02 19.58
N VAL A 372 -5.30 13.35 19.60
CA VAL A 372 -5.86 14.06 18.44
C VAL A 372 -4.76 14.36 17.43
N LEU A 373 -4.87 13.72 16.26
CA LEU A 373 -4.00 13.93 15.13
C LEU A 373 -4.59 15.00 14.22
N ARG A 374 -3.83 16.08 14.00
CA ARG A 374 -4.27 17.22 13.17
C ARG A 374 -3.63 17.15 11.80
N PHE A 375 -4.50 17.00 10.79
CA PHE A 375 -4.13 17.08 9.38
C PHE A 375 -4.48 18.47 8.83
N SER A 376 -4.20 18.70 7.55
CA SER A 376 -4.38 20.03 6.93
C SER A 376 -5.82 20.55 6.97
N ARG A 377 -6.82 19.66 6.86
CA ARG A 377 -8.25 20.01 6.78
C ARG A 377 -9.13 19.37 7.84
N ILE A 378 -8.65 18.34 8.50
CA ILE A 378 -9.42 17.54 9.45
C ILE A 378 -8.56 17.16 10.64
N MET A 379 -9.19 16.71 11.71
CA MET A 379 -8.55 16.05 12.85
C MET A 379 -9.24 14.72 13.13
N HIS A 380 -8.47 13.75 13.63
CA HIS A 380 -8.92 12.42 14.01
C HIS A 380 -8.47 12.05 15.42
N ILE A 381 -9.18 11.13 16.05
CA ILE A 381 -8.68 10.40 17.22
C ILE A 381 -7.78 9.28 16.70
N GLY A 382 -6.54 9.25 17.16
CA GLY A 382 -5.55 8.24 16.80
C GLY A 382 -4.95 7.53 18.00
N SER A 383 -4.57 6.29 17.83
CA SER A 383 -3.81 5.50 18.80
C SER A 383 -2.66 4.76 18.12
N THR A 384 -1.64 4.42 18.89
CA THR A 384 -0.51 3.60 18.42
C THR A 384 -0.53 2.28 19.17
N VAL A 385 -0.78 1.19 18.45
CA VAL A 385 -0.70 -0.17 18.99
C VAL A 385 0.60 -0.79 18.47
N THR A 386 1.38 -1.35 19.38
CA THR A 386 2.66 -1.97 19.09
C THR A 386 2.74 -3.40 19.59
N GLY A 387 3.67 -4.17 19.03
CA GLY A 387 4.01 -5.52 19.48
C GLY A 387 5.42 -5.90 19.07
N GLN A 388 6.01 -6.86 19.77
CA GLN A 388 7.28 -7.46 19.36
C GLN A 388 6.98 -8.72 18.58
N LEU A 389 7.49 -8.84 17.36
CA LEU A 389 7.28 -10.03 16.52
C LEU A 389 7.75 -11.29 17.27
N ALA A 390 6.94 -12.35 17.25
CA ALA A 390 7.27 -13.60 17.89
C ALA A 390 8.38 -14.33 17.14
N GLU A 391 9.15 -15.15 17.85
CA GLU A 391 10.19 -15.98 17.24
C GLU A 391 9.59 -16.92 16.18
N GLY A 392 10.25 -17.04 15.05
CA GLY A 392 9.80 -17.85 13.91
C GLY A 392 8.68 -17.23 13.07
N LYS A 393 8.22 -16.02 13.40
CA LYS A 393 7.27 -15.24 12.61
C LYS A 393 7.98 -14.24 11.70
N ASP A 394 7.34 -13.88 10.60
CA ASP A 394 7.86 -12.96 9.59
C ASP A 394 6.80 -12.00 9.02
N ALA A 395 7.19 -11.21 8.04
CA ALA A 395 6.30 -10.24 7.39
C ALA A 395 5.08 -10.89 6.71
N VAL A 396 5.20 -12.13 6.23
CA VAL A 396 4.07 -12.86 5.63
C VAL A 396 3.06 -13.27 6.70
N ASP A 397 3.53 -13.77 7.86
CA ASP A 397 2.66 -14.06 9.00
C ASP A 397 1.92 -12.80 9.48
N VAL A 398 2.57 -11.63 9.41
CA VAL A 398 1.93 -10.35 9.73
C VAL A 398 0.80 -10.06 8.76
N MET A 399 1.03 -10.23 7.45
CA MET A 399 -0.02 -10.06 6.44
C MET A 399 -1.18 -11.02 6.64
N ASP A 400 -0.91 -12.29 6.90
CA ASP A 400 -1.92 -13.33 7.14
C ASP A 400 -2.77 -13.03 8.39
N SER A 401 -2.21 -12.37 9.39
CA SER A 401 -2.90 -12.02 10.64
C SER A 401 -3.79 -10.78 10.50
N ILE A 402 -3.28 -9.75 9.82
CA ILE A 402 -3.89 -8.42 9.84
C ILE A 402 -4.88 -8.23 8.70
N LEU A 403 -4.58 -8.77 7.51
CA LEU A 403 -5.44 -8.58 6.34
C LEU A 403 -6.71 -9.44 6.42
N PRO A 404 -7.90 -8.86 6.11
CA PRO A 404 -8.14 -7.45 5.84
C PRO A 404 -8.20 -6.61 7.12
N ALA A 405 -8.00 -5.30 6.96
CA ALA A 405 -8.18 -4.36 8.05
C ALA A 405 -9.58 -4.42 8.65
N GLY A 406 -9.69 -4.22 9.96
CA GLY A 406 -10.98 -4.20 10.63
C GLY A 406 -11.89 -3.08 10.16
N THR A 407 -11.30 -1.91 9.86
CA THR A 407 -11.99 -0.75 9.28
C THR A 407 -12.62 -1.01 7.92
N LEU A 408 -12.23 -2.09 7.23
CA LEU A 408 -12.73 -2.51 5.91
C LEU A 408 -13.50 -3.84 5.95
N SER A 409 -13.58 -4.49 7.10
CA SER A 409 -14.28 -5.76 7.28
C SER A 409 -15.39 -5.65 8.34
N GLY A 410 -15.05 -5.61 9.59
CA GLY A 410 -15.96 -5.50 10.72
C GLY A 410 -15.57 -6.40 11.89
N ALA A 411 -16.45 -6.50 12.86
CA ALA A 411 -16.21 -7.23 14.11
C ALA A 411 -17.41 -8.12 14.49
N PRO A 412 -17.22 -9.42 14.78
CA PRO A 412 -16.00 -10.23 14.61
C PRO A 412 -15.58 -10.38 13.14
N LYS A 413 -14.26 -10.27 12.86
CA LYS A 413 -13.70 -10.15 11.51
C LYS A 413 -14.16 -11.25 10.54
N LEU A 414 -14.03 -12.52 10.92
CA LEU A 414 -14.35 -13.66 10.03
C LEU A 414 -15.82 -13.64 9.61
N ARG A 415 -16.73 -13.44 10.57
CA ARG A 415 -18.16 -13.39 10.30
C ARG A 415 -18.54 -12.19 9.44
N ALA A 416 -17.96 -11.03 9.70
CA ALA A 416 -18.15 -9.85 8.88
C ALA A 416 -17.71 -10.08 7.43
N CYS A 417 -16.56 -10.74 7.21
CA CYS A 417 -16.07 -11.09 5.87
C CYS A 417 -17.04 -12.03 5.13
N GLN A 418 -17.63 -13.01 5.81
CA GLN A 418 -18.66 -13.89 5.21
C GLN A 418 -19.89 -13.09 4.76
N ILE A 419 -20.39 -12.22 5.63
CA ILE A 419 -21.54 -11.35 5.34
C ILE A 419 -21.23 -10.42 4.16
N ILE A 420 -20.04 -9.84 4.11
CA ILE A 420 -19.59 -9.01 2.98
C ILE A 420 -19.65 -9.80 1.67
N GLN A 421 -19.13 -11.02 1.65
CA GLN A 421 -19.17 -11.86 0.45
C GLN A 421 -20.60 -12.15 -0.01
N ASP A 422 -21.54 -12.36 0.95
CA ASP A 422 -22.96 -12.57 0.66
C ASP A 422 -23.63 -11.30 0.12
N LEU A 423 -23.31 -10.14 0.70
CA LEU A 423 -23.90 -8.86 0.32
C LEU A 423 -23.39 -8.36 -1.04
N GLU A 424 -22.07 -8.46 -1.30
CA GLU A 424 -21.46 -7.88 -2.49
C GLU A 424 -21.52 -8.81 -3.71
N GLY A 425 -21.46 -10.14 -3.49
CA GLY A 425 -21.52 -11.13 -4.56
C GLY A 425 -20.41 -11.01 -5.59
N ALA A 426 -19.27 -10.39 -5.22
CA ALA A 426 -18.09 -10.21 -6.05
C ALA A 426 -16.83 -10.12 -5.18
N LYS A 427 -15.66 -10.36 -5.77
CA LYS A 427 -14.37 -10.04 -5.17
C LYS A 427 -14.18 -8.52 -5.07
N ARG A 428 -13.44 -8.10 -4.06
CA ARG A 428 -13.08 -6.68 -3.84
C ARG A 428 -11.81 -6.26 -4.58
N GLY A 429 -10.97 -7.23 -4.93
CA GLY A 429 -9.68 -6.94 -5.50
C GLY A 429 -8.81 -6.12 -4.53
N ILE A 430 -8.24 -5.01 -4.99
CA ILE A 430 -7.34 -4.18 -4.19
C ILE A 430 -8.04 -3.35 -3.12
N TYR A 431 -9.34 -3.08 -3.23
CA TYR A 431 -10.07 -2.31 -2.23
C TYR A 431 -10.13 -3.07 -0.89
N GLY A 432 -9.59 -2.47 0.17
CA GLY A 432 -9.44 -3.10 1.48
C GLY A 432 -8.30 -4.11 1.57
N GLY A 433 -7.49 -4.24 0.52
CA GLY A 433 -6.24 -4.97 0.51
C GLY A 433 -5.07 -4.17 1.08
N ALA A 434 -3.85 -4.61 0.84
CA ALA A 434 -2.61 -3.98 1.28
C ALA A 434 -1.78 -3.52 0.08
N ILE A 435 -1.21 -2.31 0.15
CA ILE A 435 -0.28 -1.77 -0.85
C ILE A 435 0.96 -1.30 -0.11
N GLY A 436 2.14 -1.66 -0.62
CA GLY A 436 3.41 -1.25 -0.02
C GLY A 436 4.56 -2.18 -0.38
N TYR A 437 5.44 -2.42 0.59
CA TYR A 437 6.63 -3.23 0.35
C TYR A 437 6.94 -4.21 1.49
N LEU A 438 7.62 -5.32 1.12
CA LEU A 438 8.36 -6.21 1.99
C LEU A 438 9.84 -6.10 1.60
N ASP A 439 10.68 -5.59 2.49
CA ASP A 439 12.08 -5.34 2.17
C ASP A 439 12.97 -6.57 2.33
N PHE A 440 14.19 -6.49 1.80
CA PHE A 440 15.17 -7.58 1.92
C PHE A 440 15.75 -7.76 3.32
N THR A 441 15.45 -6.89 4.27
CA THR A 441 15.87 -7.04 5.68
C THR A 441 14.80 -7.70 6.54
N GLY A 442 13.62 -7.98 5.95
CA GLY A 442 12.47 -8.60 6.61
C GLY A 442 11.49 -7.59 7.21
N ASN A 443 11.65 -6.30 6.92
CA ASN A 443 10.68 -5.27 7.30
C ASN A 443 9.49 -5.22 6.32
N LEU A 444 8.42 -4.61 6.76
CA LEU A 444 7.17 -4.43 6.03
C LEU A 444 6.64 -3.02 6.29
N ASP A 445 6.15 -2.36 5.25
CA ASP A 445 5.36 -1.14 5.39
C ASP A 445 4.25 -1.12 4.34
N THR A 446 3.00 -1.16 4.80
CA THR A 446 1.82 -1.27 3.94
C THR A 446 0.69 -0.38 4.44
N CYS A 447 -0.02 0.23 3.49
CA CYS A 447 -1.27 0.92 3.74
C CYS A 447 -2.48 0.07 3.34
N ILE A 448 -3.65 0.45 3.84
CA ILE A 448 -4.93 -0.10 3.39
C ILE A 448 -5.25 0.42 1.99
N GLY A 449 -5.67 -0.45 1.10
CA GLY A 449 -6.09 -0.13 -0.26
C GLY A 449 -7.44 0.62 -0.29
N ILE A 450 -7.42 1.90 0.09
CA ILE A 450 -8.57 2.82 0.07
C ILE A 450 -8.19 4.15 -0.58
N ARG A 451 -9.19 4.97 -0.93
CA ARG A 451 -8.97 6.28 -1.59
C ARG A 451 -8.12 6.15 -2.85
N LEU A 452 -8.40 5.13 -3.61
CA LEU A 452 -7.66 4.77 -4.83
C LEU A 452 -8.60 4.58 -6.02
N VAL A 453 -8.00 4.62 -7.18
CA VAL A 453 -8.56 4.13 -8.43
C VAL A 453 -7.57 3.15 -9.05
N TYR A 454 -8.09 2.07 -9.62
CA TYR A 454 -7.30 1.21 -10.49
C TYR A 454 -7.90 1.16 -11.90
N LYS A 455 -7.03 0.89 -12.86
CA LYS A 455 -7.41 0.61 -14.25
C LYS A 455 -6.93 -0.77 -14.64
N LYS A 456 -7.88 -1.62 -15.07
CA LYS A 456 -7.65 -2.99 -15.53
C LYS A 456 -8.64 -3.31 -16.66
N ASN A 457 -8.21 -4.07 -17.65
CA ASN A 457 -9.07 -4.52 -18.77
C ASN A 457 -9.84 -3.36 -19.45
N GLY A 458 -9.21 -2.16 -19.59
CA GLY A 458 -9.84 -0.99 -20.21
C GLY A 458 -10.96 -0.36 -19.36
N ARG A 459 -11.04 -0.67 -18.07
CA ARG A 459 -11.98 -0.09 -17.12
C ARG A 459 -11.26 0.53 -15.95
N VAL A 460 -11.80 1.62 -15.43
CA VAL A 460 -11.43 2.19 -14.13
C VAL A 460 -12.44 1.79 -13.08
N CYS A 461 -11.98 1.60 -11.86
CA CYS A 461 -12.81 1.29 -10.70
C CYS A 461 -12.42 2.19 -9.52
N VAL A 462 -13.42 2.79 -8.89
CA VAL A 462 -13.33 3.48 -7.60
C VAL A 462 -14.29 2.79 -6.64
N GLN A 463 -13.77 2.17 -5.59
CA GLN A 463 -14.57 1.44 -4.61
C GLN A 463 -14.50 2.09 -3.24
N THR A 464 -15.65 2.17 -2.58
CA THR A 464 -15.79 2.75 -1.23
C THR A 464 -16.89 2.03 -0.47
N GLY A 465 -16.82 2.07 0.86
CA GLY A 465 -17.78 1.44 1.75
C GLY A 465 -18.11 2.30 2.96
N ALA A 466 -19.13 1.90 3.70
CA ALA A 466 -19.56 2.51 4.93
C ALA A 466 -19.62 1.49 6.07
N GLY A 467 -19.24 1.90 7.26
CA GLY A 467 -19.29 1.05 8.47
C GLY A 467 -20.70 1.00 9.05
N ILE A 468 -21.38 -0.14 8.91
CA ILE A 468 -22.74 -0.32 9.36
C ILE A 468 -22.74 -0.80 10.82
N VAL A 469 -23.43 -0.05 11.66
CA VAL A 469 -23.71 -0.34 13.08
C VAL A 469 -25.22 -0.32 13.32
N ALA A 470 -25.66 -0.66 14.55
CA ALA A 470 -27.07 -0.77 14.90
C ALA A 470 -27.88 0.50 14.56
N ASP A 471 -27.30 1.68 14.81
CA ASP A 471 -27.96 2.98 14.60
C ASP A 471 -27.81 3.53 13.19
N SER A 472 -27.10 2.84 12.27
CA SER A 472 -26.91 3.28 10.89
C SER A 472 -28.25 3.50 10.15
N VAL A 473 -28.32 4.61 9.41
CA VAL A 473 -29.45 4.98 8.57
C VAL A 473 -29.08 4.68 7.11
N PRO A 474 -29.79 3.78 6.39
CA PRO A 474 -29.37 3.31 5.08
C PRO A 474 -29.04 4.39 4.06
N GLU A 475 -29.84 5.45 3.99
CA GLU A 475 -29.66 6.56 3.06
C GLU A 475 -28.42 7.42 3.41
N ASN A 476 -28.10 7.50 4.69
CA ASN A 476 -26.90 8.20 5.15
C ASN A 476 -25.64 7.41 4.80
N GLU A 477 -25.67 6.10 4.93
CA GLU A 477 -24.56 5.21 4.60
C GLU A 477 -24.27 5.17 3.09
N ASP A 478 -25.29 5.17 2.23
CA ASP A 478 -25.11 5.29 0.78
C ASP A 478 -24.45 6.65 0.43
N ARG A 479 -24.94 7.71 1.05
CA ARG A 479 -24.36 9.07 0.87
C ARG A 479 -22.91 9.13 1.37
N GLU A 480 -22.58 8.45 2.49
CA GLU A 480 -21.21 8.36 3.00
C GLU A 480 -20.29 7.63 2.01
N CYS A 481 -20.72 6.48 1.47
CA CYS A 481 -20.03 5.79 0.40
C CYS A 481 -19.73 6.73 -0.78
N TYR A 482 -20.74 7.48 -1.25
CA TYR A 482 -20.55 8.44 -2.33
C TYR A 482 -19.54 9.54 -1.96
N ASN A 483 -19.66 10.11 -0.77
CA ASN A 483 -18.76 11.16 -0.30
C ASN A 483 -17.31 10.70 -0.20
N LYS A 484 -17.08 9.45 0.24
CA LYS A 484 -15.75 8.84 0.29
C LYS A 484 -15.15 8.63 -1.11
N ALA A 485 -15.97 8.35 -2.13
CA ALA A 485 -15.53 8.20 -3.51
C ALA A 485 -15.26 9.56 -4.20
N ARG A 486 -15.91 10.63 -3.75
CA ARG A 486 -15.97 11.92 -4.43
C ARG A 486 -14.60 12.49 -4.74
N ALA A 487 -13.65 12.48 -3.79
CA ALA A 487 -12.31 13.03 -3.99
C ALA A 487 -11.56 12.34 -5.16
N VAL A 488 -11.66 11.01 -5.25
CA VAL A 488 -11.04 10.25 -6.33
C VAL A 488 -11.77 10.48 -7.66
N MET A 489 -13.11 10.54 -7.65
CA MET A 489 -13.88 10.83 -8.85
C MET A 489 -13.62 12.24 -9.38
N GLU A 490 -13.49 13.24 -8.51
CA GLU A 490 -13.12 14.61 -8.87
C GLU A 490 -11.70 14.67 -9.46
N ALA A 491 -10.75 13.89 -8.89
CA ALA A 491 -9.40 13.79 -9.43
C ALA A 491 -9.39 13.16 -10.84
N LEU A 492 -10.16 12.08 -11.06
CA LEU A 492 -10.34 11.50 -12.40
C LEU A 492 -10.88 12.52 -13.40
N LYS A 493 -11.93 13.26 -13.01
CA LYS A 493 -12.55 14.30 -13.86
C LYS A 493 -11.59 15.46 -14.14
N THR A 494 -10.81 15.89 -13.16
CA THR A 494 -9.81 16.96 -13.32
C THR A 494 -8.68 16.54 -14.25
N ALA A 495 -8.25 15.26 -14.18
CA ALA A 495 -7.19 14.70 -15.02
C ALA A 495 -7.67 14.36 -16.44
N GLU A 496 -8.99 14.36 -16.69
CA GLU A 496 -9.56 14.01 -17.98
C GLU A 496 -9.11 14.98 -19.07
N GLY A 497 -8.49 14.47 -20.14
CA GLY A 497 -7.93 15.27 -21.21
C GLY A 497 -6.48 15.70 -21.01
N GLY A 498 -5.89 15.40 -19.85
CA GLY A 498 -4.52 15.76 -19.49
C GLY A 498 -4.42 17.04 -18.66
N LEU A 499 -3.32 17.16 -17.93
CA LEU A 499 -2.96 18.37 -17.18
C LEU A 499 -1.95 19.17 -17.99
N ALA A 500 -2.19 20.48 -18.12
CA ALA A 500 -1.29 21.41 -18.80
C ALA A 500 0.07 21.53 -18.09
#